data_5525be5fc63cbb83c3cc5e7aae9c11ad
#
_entry.id   5525be5fc63cbb83c3cc5e7aae9c11ad
#
_cell.length_a   1.000
_cell.length_b   1.000
_cell.length_c   1.000
_cell.angle_alpha   90.00
_cell.angle_beta   90.00
_cell.angle_gamma   90.00
#
_symmetry.space_group_name_H-M   'P 1'
#
loop_
_entity.id
_entity.type
_entity.pdbx_description
1 polymer ?
#
loop_
_entity_poly.entity_id
_entity_poly.type
_entity_poly.pdbx_seq_one_letter_code
_entity_poly.pdbx_strand_id
1 'polypeptide(L)'
;MSGALALLRRRPQFRALWAAIGLSYAGSGAATTALILYVQQTHGTGTAVAAFLVASQLPRLLGPLAGGIADRTDLRTLLIGCDIGQAAVFAAIATLPSFGVIVALTALTTVLQTSYGPARTAMVPNLVEPEELIQANALLGTASNLYVAIGPLVGGLLFAAIGPAAGILVNAATFLGSAALTTRVPATRPPVGTEHEPLLQAVRTGARFIWGNSILRTVTVSLFLLLSFLAIDNVAMVFLVRETLGGSAFAYGLIEAVFGVGMLAGSFWILRGRGGGWAASRLYLLSCSLSSVASVGSGLSPSLGVLAPVQAVAGSGNGIEIVASETIIQEQVPHGMIGRVYGFTSSATSLGLGISQAAGGVLVDATSPRAAFLIAAAGGLLVTLAIAPTMLRAPAPPKVAEPAEG
;
A
#
# COMPACT_ATOMS: atom_id res chain seq x y z
N MET A 1 -4.30 12.97 19.95
CA MET A 1 -3.54 13.92 19.12
C MET A 1 -2.47 14.70 19.90
N SER A 2 -2.70 15.04 21.18
CA SER A 2 -1.71 15.79 22.00
C SER A 2 -0.36 15.06 22.17
N GLY A 3 -0.37 13.73 22.39
CA GLY A 3 0.85 12.94 22.59
C GLY A 3 1.73 12.81 21.33
N ALA A 4 1.13 12.62 20.16
CA ALA A 4 1.86 12.46 18.90
C ALA A 4 2.59 13.76 18.48
N LEU A 5 1.93 14.92 18.63
CA LEU A 5 2.56 16.21 18.38
C LEU A 5 3.65 16.53 19.42
N ALA A 6 3.47 16.07 20.68
CA ALA A 6 4.49 16.22 21.70
C ALA A 6 5.74 15.39 21.38
N LEU A 7 5.59 14.17 20.84
CA LEU A 7 6.70 13.33 20.40
C LEU A 7 7.54 14.02 19.32
N LEU A 8 6.92 14.57 18.28
CA LEU A 8 7.61 15.29 17.21
C LEU A 8 8.38 16.55 17.72
N ARG A 9 7.88 17.17 18.81
CA ARG A 9 8.58 18.30 19.45
C ARG A 9 9.75 17.84 20.31
N ARG A 10 9.60 16.75 21.05
CA ARG A 10 10.63 16.24 21.98
C ARG A 10 11.77 15.51 21.27
N ARG A 11 11.49 14.83 20.14
CA ARG A 11 12.44 13.99 19.40
C ARG A 11 12.74 14.58 18.02
N PRO A 12 13.64 15.56 17.91
CA PRO A 12 13.92 16.26 16.64
C PRO A 12 14.47 15.33 15.55
N GLN A 13 15.23 14.30 15.92
CA GLN A 13 15.76 13.29 15.00
C GLN A 13 14.64 12.41 14.42
N PHE A 14 13.71 11.97 15.25
CA PHE A 14 12.51 11.24 14.81
C PHE A 14 11.61 12.12 13.91
N ARG A 15 11.45 13.41 14.27
CA ARG A 15 10.73 14.37 13.42
C ARG A 15 11.37 14.50 12.03
N ALA A 16 12.69 14.52 11.94
CA ALA A 16 13.40 14.59 10.67
C ALA A 16 13.13 13.33 9.82
N LEU A 17 13.20 12.14 10.41
CA LEU A 17 12.87 10.88 9.75
C LEU A 17 11.39 10.84 9.32
N TRP A 18 10.46 11.22 10.18
CA TRP A 18 9.04 11.28 9.86
C TRP A 18 8.72 12.22 8.69
N ALA A 19 9.33 13.42 8.70
CA ALA A 19 9.16 14.39 7.62
C ALA A 19 9.81 13.92 6.30
N ALA A 20 10.98 13.26 6.35
CA ALA A 20 11.63 12.66 5.20
C ALA A 20 10.71 11.62 4.54
N ILE A 21 10.16 10.71 5.33
CA ILE A 21 9.25 9.66 4.87
C ILE A 21 7.96 10.25 4.27
N GLY A 22 7.33 11.20 4.97
CA GLY A 22 6.10 11.85 4.49
C GLY A 22 6.31 12.57 3.15
N LEU A 23 7.43 13.29 3.01
CA LEU A 23 7.80 13.98 1.79
C LEU A 23 7.99 13.00 0.62
N SER A 24 8.76 11.94 0.85
CA SER A 24 9.04 10.89 -0.13
C SER A 24 7.77 10.15 -0.57
N TYR A 25 6.87 9.80 0.36
CA TYR A 25 5.61 9.13 0.02
C TYR A 25 4.67 10.03 -0.78
N ALA A 26 4.52 11.31 -0.39
CA ALA A 26 3.69 12.25 -1.14
C ALA A 26 4.19 12.43 -2.58
N GLY A 27 5.52 12.58 -2.75
CA GLY A 27 6.15 12.66 -4.07
C GLY A 27 5.95 11.38 -4.89
N SER A 28 6.14 10.22 -4.28
CA SER A 28 5.97 8.93 -4.97
C SER A 28 4.54 8.70 -5.45
N GLY A 29 3.54 9.09 -4.64
CA GLY A 29 2.14 9.04 -5.07
C GLY A 29 1.86 9.96 -6.26
N ALA A 30 2.42 11.17 -6.25
CA ALA A 30 2.29 12.12 -7.36
C ALA A 30 2.95 11.60 -8.64
N ALA A 31 4.17 11.05 -8.55
CA ALA A 31 4.87 10.49 -9.70
C ALA A 31 4.16 9.25 -10.27
N THR A 32 3.68 8.36 -9.41
CA THR A 32 2.92 7.17 -9.87
C THR A 32 1.70 7.59 -10.67
N THR A 33 0.91 8.54 -10.16
CA THR A 33 -0.26 9.08 -10.85
C THR A 33 0.11 9.74 -12.18
N ALA A 34 1.17 10.56 -12.21
CA ALA A 34 1.65 11.20 -13.43
C ALA A 34 2.11 10.17 -14.47
N LEU A 35 2.78 9.09 -14.04
CA LEU A 35 3.24 8.02 -14.93
C LEU A 35 2.08 7.17 -15.47
N ILE A 36 1.08 6.84 -14.66
CA ILE A 36 -0.13 6.15 -15.13
C ILE A 36 -0.83 6.98 -16.21
N LEU A 37 -1.03 8.28 -15.95
CA LEU A 37 -1.64 9.20 -16.90
C LEU A 37 -0.81 9.34 -18.18
N TYR A 38 0.51 9.43 -18.05
CA TYR A 38 1.43 9.53 -19.20
C TYR A 38 1.38 8.27 -20.06
N VAL A 39 1.47 7.09 -19.45
CA VAL A 39 1.41 5.80 -20.16
C VAL A 39 0.06 5.63 -20.83
N GLN A 40 -1.05 5.95 -20.15
CA GLN A 40 -2.39 5.91 -20.74
C GLN A 40 -2.50 6.87 -21.95
N GLN A 41 -2.02 8.10 -21.81
CA GLN A 41 -2.11 9.11 -22.87
C GLN A 41 -1.25 8.77 -24.10
N THR A 42 -0.07 8.15 -23.89
CA THR A 42 0.89 7.90 -24.98
C THR A 42 0.69 6.55 -25.67
N HIS A 43 0.22 5.54 -24.94
CA HIS A 43 0.07 4.18 -25.46
C HIS A 43 -1.38 3.77 -25.62
N GLY A 44 -2.31 4.34 -24.84
CA GLY A 44 -3.76 4.10 -24.97
C GLY A 44 -4.19 2.66 -24.72
N THR A 45 -3.35 1.81 -24.13
CA THR A 45 -3.65 0.39 -23.90
C THR A 45 -3.56 0.03 -22.44
N GLY A 46 -4.51 -0.80 -21.97
CA GLY A 46 -4.52 -1.34 -20.61
C GLY A 46 -3.29 -2.19 -20.33
N THR A 47 -2.79 -2.94 -21.33
CA THR A 47 -1.56 -3.73 -21.21
C THR A 47 -0.31 -2.88 -20.97
N ALA A 48 -0.21 -1.68 -21.52
CA ALA A 48 0.90 -0.77 -21.21
C ALA A 48 0.83 -0.26 -19.76
N VAL A 49 -0.34 0.17 -19.30
CA VAL A 49 -0.53 0.58 -17.89
C VAL A 49 -0.25 -0.59 -16.95
N ALA A 50 -0.73 -1.79 -17.29
CA ALA A 50 -0.46 -3.00 -16.53
C ALA A 50 1.04 -3.33 -16.44
N ALA A 51 1.78 -3.24 -17.55
CA ALA A 51 3.24 -3.48 -17.56
C ALA A 51 3.99 -2.52 -16.62
N PHE A 52 3.60 -1.24 -16.62
CA PHE A 52 4.14 -0.25 -15.68
C PHE A 52 3.83 -0.60 -14.22
N LEU A 53 2.57 -0.95 -13.92
CA LEU A 53 2.15 -1.30 -12.56
C LEU A 53 2.80 -2.60 -12.07
N VAL A 54 2.90 -3.64 -12.91
CA VAL A 54 3.59 -4.89 -12.60
C VAL A 54 5.07 -4.63 -12.32
N ALA A 55 5.74 -3.78 -13.11
CA ALA A 55 7.13 -3.39 -12.86
C ALA A 55 7.31 -2.68 -11.51
N SER A 56 6.30 -1.96 -11.03
CA SER A 56 6.31 -1.30 -9.72
C SER A 56 6.01 -2.24 -8.55
N GLN A 57 5.60 -3.50 -8.80
CA GLN A 57 5.25 -4.47 -7.75
C GLN A 57 6.16 -5.70 -7.74
N LEU A 58 6.46 -6.26 -8.91
CA LEU A 58 7.17 -7.54 -9.02
C LEU A 58 8.52 -7.58 -8.26
N PRO A 59 9.37 -6.52 -8.32
CA PRO A 59 10.63 -6.55 -7.58
C PRO A 59 10.49 -6.56 -6.05
N ARG A 60 9.30 -6.25 -5.50
CA ARG A 60 9.04 -6.37 -4.05
C ARG A 60 9.14 -7.80 -3.55
N LEU A 61 8.99 -8.79 -4.43
CA LEU A 61 9.24 -10.20 -4.11
C LEU A 61 10.70 -10.46 -3.71
N LEU A 62 11.63 -9.57 -4.09
CA LEU A 62 13.03 -9.60 -3.68
C LEU A 62 13.28 -9.01 -2.27
N GLY A 63 12.22 -8.53 -1.59
CA GLY A 63 12.29 -7.88 -0.28
C GLY A 63 13.12 -8.63 0.77
N PRO A 64 12.99 -9.95 0.89
CA PRO A 64 13.79 -10.73 1.82
C PRO A 64 15.30 -10.70 1.57
N LEU A 65 15.73 -10.53 0.31
CA LEU A 65 17.15 -10.37 -0.02
C LEU A 65 17.65 -8.98 0.41
N ALA A 66 16.78 -7.99 0.34
CA ALA A 66 17.09 -6.61 0.72
C ALA A 66 17.26 -6.43 2.25
N GLY A 67 16.57 -7.23 3.07
CA GLY A 67 16.78 -7.26 4.51
C GLY A 67 18.22 -7.55 4.90
N GLY A 68 18.85 -8.51 4.23
CA GLY A 68 20.26 -8.87 4.45
C GLY A 68 21.27 -7.73 4.13
N ILE A 69 20.90 -6.78 3.28
CA ILE A 69 21.70 -5.58 3.02
C ILE A 69 21.55 -4.59 4.19
N ALA A 70 20.33 -4.40 4.67
CA ALA A 70 20.06 -3.50 5.80
C ALA A 70 20.79 -3.94 7.07
N ASP A 71 20.93 -5.25 7.30
CA ASP A 71 21.59 -5.80 8.49
C ASP A 71 23.12 -5.60 8.50
N ARG A 72 23.71 -5.33 7.35
CA ARG A 72 25.19 -5.22 7.19
C ARG A 72 25.66 -3.78 6.97
N THR A 73 24.75 -2.85 6.75
CA THR A 73 25.04 -1.48 6.35
C THR A 73 24.60 -0.49 7.44
N ASP A 74 25.29 0.63 7.58
CA ASP A 74 24.79 1.75 8.37
C ASP A 74 23.44 2.20 7.81
N LEU A 75 22.39 2.16 8.66
CA LEU A 75 21.00 2.39 8.26
C LEU A 75 20.80 3.78 7.66
N ARG A 76 21.45 4.81 8.21
CA ARG A 76 21.38 6.18 7.68
C ARG A 76 22.00 6.27 6.28
N THR A 77 23.19 5.69 6.10
CA THR A 77 23.87 5.68 4.80
C THR A 77 23.05 4.93 3.76
N LEU A 78 22.44 3.81 4.14
CA LEU A 78 21.57 3.05 3.26
C LEU A 78 20.33 3.84 2.84
N LEU A 79 19.65 4.51 3.78
CA LEU A 79 18.46 5.35 3.47
C LEU A 79 18.82 6.49 2.53
N ILE A 80 19.91 7.22 2.81
CA ILE A 80 20.38 8.32 1.95
C ILE A 80 20.76 7.80 0.57
N GLY A 81 21.48 6.69 0.48
CA GLY A 81 21.86 6.07 -0.79
C GLY A 81 20.66 5.65 -1.63
N CYS A 82 19.63 5.04 -1.00
CA CYS A 82 18.37 4.71 -1.66
C CYS A 82 17.63 5.96 -2.16
N ASP A 83 17.55 7.02 -1.34
CA ASP A 83 16.88 8.25 -1.73
C ASP A 83 17.60 8.95 -2.90
N ILE A 84 18.92 9.06 -2.86
CA ILE A 84 19.72 9.65 -3.97
C ILE A 84 19.57 8.79 -5.24
N GLY A 85 19.66 7.46 -5.11
CA GLY A 85 19.46 6.53 -6.23
C GLY A 85 18.08 6.70 -6.85
N GLN A 86 17.02 6.77 -6.04
CA GLN A 86 15.67 7.01 -6.52
C GLN A 86 15.52 8.39 -7.18
N ALA A 87 16.10 9.45 -6.59
CA ALA A 87 16.09 10.77 -7.19
C ALA A 87 16.72 10.77 -8.60
N ALA A 88 17.86 10.12 -8.76
CA ALA A 88 18.54 10.00 -10.05
C ALA A 88 17.69 9.22 -11.07
N VAL A 89 17.08 8.10 -10.65
CA VAL A 89 16.21 7.29 -11.51
C VAL A 89 14.97 8.07 -11.93
N PHE A 90 14.29 8.77 -11.00
CA PHE A 90 13.13 9.61 -11.34
C PHE A 90 13.50 10.80 -12.21
N ALA A 91 14.67 11.41 -12.02
CA ALA A 91 15.19 12.45 -12.93
C ALA A 91 15.41 11.90 -14.35
N ALA A 92 15.91 10.66 -14.48
CA ALA A 92 16.04 9.99 -15.78
C ALA A 92 14.65 9.67 -16.39
N ILE A 93 13.68 9.19 -15.60
CA ILE A 93 12.30 8.96 -16.09
C ILE A 93 11.65 10.27 -16.54
N ALA A 94 11.95 11.41 -15.90
CA ALA A 94 11.39 12.71 -16.27
C ALA A 94 11.82 13.21 -17.65
N THR A 95 12.87 12.66 -18.21
CA THR A 95 13.22 12.90 -19.64
C THR A 95 12.27 12.20 -20.61
N LEU A 96 11.33 11.41 -20.09
CA LEU A 96 10.32 10.64 -20.83
C LEU A 96 10.95 9.77 -21.93
N PRO A 97 11.87 8.87 -21.58
CA PRO A 97 12.52 7.96 -22.52
C PRO A 97 11.53 6.95 -23.09
N SER A 98 11.99 6.03 -23.92
CA SER A 98 11.13 4.97 -24.47
C SER A 98 10.43 4.18 -23.36
N PHE A 99 9.25 3.66 -23.63
CA PHE A 99 8.40 2.95 -22.66
C PHE A 99 9.14 1.80 -21.95
N GLY A 100 9.91 0.99 -22.69
CA GLY A 100 10.69 -0.09 -22.10
C GLY A 100 11.71 0.40 -21.07
N VAL A 101 12.33 1.57 -21.30
CA VAL A 101 13.24 2.19 -20.34
C VAL A 101 12.48 2.69 -19.11
N ILE A 102 11.30 3.30 -19.27
CA ILE A 102 10.45 3.72 -18.15
C ILE A 102 10.09 2.50 -17.26
N VAL A 103 9.68 1.39 -17.86
CA VAL A 103 9.34 0.15 -17.17
C VAL A 103 10.56 -0.40 -16.41
N ALA A 104 11.74 -0.45 -17.05
CA ALA A 104 12.97 -0.92 -16.42
C ALA A 104 13.41 -0.02 -15.26
N LEU A 105 13.37 1.29 -15.44
CA LEU A 105 13.70 2.26 -14.39
C LEU A 105 12.70 2.20 -13.23
N THR A 106 11.42 2.00 -13.50
CA THR A 106 10.40 1.78 -12.46
C THR A 106 10.69 0.52 -11.65
N ALA A 107 11.05 -0.58 -12.30
CA ALA A 107 11.49 -1.78 -11.60
C ALA A 107 12.72 -1.53 -10.71
N LEU A 108 13.68 -0.74 -11.20
CA LEU A 108 14.87 -0.35 -10.43
C LEU A 108 14.52 0.46 -9.18
N THR A 109 13.59 1.45 -9.28
CA THR A 109 13.14 2.19 -8.08
C THR A 109 12.54 1.26 -7.06
N THR A 110 11.78 0.24 -7.48
CA THR A 110 11.16 -0.73 -6.59
C THR A 110 12.20 -1.59 -5.88
N VAL A 111 13.28 -2.00 -6.56
CA VAL A 111 14.41 -2.69 -5.93
C VAL A 111 15.04 -1.81 -4.83
N LEU A 112 15.27 -0.53 -5.09
CA LEU A 112 15.80 0.40 -4.08
C LEU A 112 14.84 0.54 -2.87
N GLN A 113 13.53 0.60 -3.11
CA GLN A 113 12.52 0.67 -2.06
C GLN A 113 12.46 -0.59 -1.19
N THR A 114 12.77 -1.77 -1.72
CA THR A 114 12.76 -3.01 -0.92
C THR A 114 13.78 -2.98 0.22
N SER A 115 14.92 -2.30 0.04
CA SER A 115 15.94 -2.11 1.08
C SER A 115 15.59 -0.97 2.04
N TYR A 116 14.88 0.05 1.56
CA TYR A 116 14.48 1.22 2.35
C TYR A 116 13.54 0.88 3.51
N GLY A 117 12.54 0.02 3.28
CA GLY A 117 11.53 -0.34 4.26
C GLY A 117 12.10 -0.95 5.55
N PRO A 118 12.85 -2.07 5.48
CA PRO A 118 13.49 -2.68 6.64
C PRO A 118 14.45 -1.72 7.36
N ALA A 119 15.28 -0.96 6.62
CA ALA A 119 16.22 -0.01 7.20
C ALA A 119 15.50 1.08 8.02
N ARG A 120 14.39 1.62 7.49
CA ARG A 120 13.55 2.59 8.19
C ARG A 120 12.99 2.01 9.49
N THR A 121 12.43 0.79 9.43
CA THR A 121 11.81 0.15 10.60
C THR A 121 12.85 -0.13 11.69
N ALA A 122 14.03 -0.61 11.32
CA ALA A 122 15.13 -0.86 12.24
C ALA A 122 15.70 0.41 12.88
N MET A 123 15.54 1.57 12.24
CA MET A 123 16.04 2.85 12.76
C MET A 123 15.16 3.42 13.88
N VAL A 124 13.84 3.20 13.85
CA VAL A 124 12.88 3.83 14.78
C VAL A 124 13.19 3.59 16.25
N PRO A 125 13.50 2.34 16.71
CA PRO A 125 13.81 2.08 18.13
C PRO A 125 15.04 2.84 18.64
N ASN A 126 15.91 3.32 17.76
CA ASN A 126 17.10 4.10 18.13
C ASN A 126 16.81 5.60 18.26
N LEU A 127 15.61 6.06 17.95
CA LEU A 127 15.23 7.48 17.90
C LEU A 127 14.19 7.86 18.96
N VAL A 128 13.54 6.88 19.59
CA VAL A 128 12.47 7.06 20.57
C VAL A 128 12.64 6.08 21.73
N GLU A 129 12.06 6.40 22.88
CA GLU A 129 12.03 5.47 24.02
C GLU A 129 11.07 4.29 23.77
N PRO A 130 11.25 3.14 24.46
CA PRO A 130 10.39 1.97 24.28
C PRO A 130 8.89 2.27 24.46
N GLU A 131 8.52 3.15 25.38
CA GLU A 131 7.15 3.58 25.68
C GLU A 131 6.56 4.46 24.57
N GLU A 132 7.41 5.10 23.76
CA GLU A 132 7.03 5.98 22.64
C GLU A 132 6.89 5.22 21.32
N LEU A 133 7.30 3.96 21.22
CA LEU A 133 7.34 3.18 19.96
C LEU A 133 5.96 3.06 19.31
N ILE A 134 4.90 2.87 20.07
CA ILE A 134 3.53 2.77 19.54
C ILE A 134 3.14 4.09 18.87
N GLN A 135 3.45 5.22 19.51
CA GLN A 135 3.14 6.55 18.97
C GLN A 135 4.00 6.85 17.73
N ALA A 136 5.27 6.46 17.74
CA ALA A 136 6.18 6.62 16.62
C ALA A 136 5.70 5.83 15.39
N ASN A 137 5.33 4.57 15.57
CA ASN A 137 4.80 3.74 14.48
C ASN A 137 3.46 4.27 13.94
N ALA A 138 2.57 4.78 14.80
CA ALA A 138 1.33 5.42 14.37
C ALA A 138 1.60 6.67 13.52
N LEU A 139 2.58 7.50 13.89
CA LEU A 139 2.99 8.66 13.11
C LEU A 139 3.59 8.26 11.75
N LEU A 140 4.40 7.19 11.70
CA LEU A 140 4.93 6.68 10.43
C LEU A 140 3.81 6.15 9.52
N GLY A 141 2.79 5.52 10.09
CA GLY A 141 1.58 5.13 9.35
C GLY A 141 0.86 6.34 8.74
N THR A 142 0.75 7.48 9.47
CA THR A 142 0.16 8.70 8.91
C THR A 142 0.99 9.27 7.75
N ALA A 143 2.32 9.21 7.83
CA ALA A 143 3.19 9.64 6.74
C ALA A 143 3.00 8.77 5.48
N SER A 144 2.86 7.45 5.66
CA SER A 144 2.61 6.53 4.53
C SER A 144 1.27 6.81 3.83
N ASN A 145 0.26 7.24 4.57
CA ASN A 145 -1.06 7.56 4.02
C ASN A 145 -1.06 8.77 3.07
N LEU A 146 -0.02 9.62 3.11
CA LEU A 146 0.14 10.72 2.16
C LEU A 146 0.30 10.23 0.71
N TYR A 147 0.88 9.03 0.52
CA TYR A 147 0.97 8.39 -0.78
C TYR A 147 -0.39 8.22 -1.44
N VAL A 148 -1.39 7.74 -0.69
CA VAL A 148 -2.72 7.42 -1.24
C VAL A 148 -3.65 8.62 -1.23
N ALA A 149 -3.61 9.47 -0.19
CA ALA A 149 -4.57 10.54 -0.04
C ALA A 149 -4.19 11.84 -0.78
N ILE A 150 -2.92 12.22 -0.76
CA ILE A 150 -2.45 13.50 -1.31
C ILE A 150 -1.71 13.31 -2.62
N GLY A 151 -0.91 12.24 -2.72
CA GLY A 151 -0.07 11.99 -3.89
C GLY A 151 -0.84 12.05 -5.21
N PRO A 152 -1.94 11.29 -5.39
CA PRO A 152 -2.69 11.29 -6.64
C PRO A 152 -3.27 12.65 -7.02
N LEU A 153 -3.79 13.40 -6.04
CA LEU A 153 -4.32 14.73 -6.27
C LEU A 153 -3.25 15.70 -6.79
N VAL A 154 -2.08 15.69 -6.15
CA VAL A 154 -0.93 16.52 -6.56
C VAL A 154 -0.43 16.07 -7.93
N GLY A 155 -0.31 14.77 -8.17
CA GLY A 155 0.12 14.21 -9.44
C GLY A 155 -0.81 14.56 -10.59
N GLY A 156 -2.12 14.41 -10.41
CA GLY A 156 -3.12 14.79 -11.39
C GLY A 156 -3.16 16.29 -11.68
N LEU A 157 -3.01 17.13 -10.64
CA LEU A 157 -2.93 18.57 -10.77
C LEU A 157 -1.69 19.02 -11.55
N LEU A 158 -0.50 18.52 -11.17
CA LEU A 158 0.76 18.85 -11.85
C LEU A 158 0.75 18.39 -13.30
N PHE A 159 0.23 17.17 -13.55
CA PHE A 159 0.07 16.67 -14.90
C PHE A 159 -0.82 17.57 -15.76
N ALA A 160 -1.97 18.01 -15.24
CA ALA A 160 -2.90 18.87 -15.94
C ALA A 160 -2.36 20.29 -16.18
N ALA A 161 -1.60 20.84 -15.22
CA ALA A 161 -1.13 22.22 -15.26
C ALA A 161 0.18 22.40 -16.04
N ILE A 162 1.12 21.47 -15.92
CA ILE A 162 2.52 21.64 -16.38
C ILE A 162 2.97 20.46 -17.27
N GLY A 163 2.25 19.35 -17.24
CA GLY A 163 2.55 18.14 -18.03
C GLY A 163 3.18 17.00 -17.22
N PRO A 164 3.46 15.86 -17.88
CA PRO A 164 3.84 14.61 -17.22
C PRO A 164 5.16 14.70 -16.44
N ALA A 165 6.15 15.39 -16.96
CA ALA A 165 7.47 15.49 -16.34
C ALA A 165 7.44 16.21 -14.96
N ALA A 166 6.46 17.09 -14.72
CA ALA A 166 6.39 17.89 -13.52
C ALA A 166 6.20 17.04 -12.24
N GLY A 167 5.23 16.13 -12.23
CA GLY A 167 5.01 15.22 -11.10
C GLY A 167 6.20 14.31 -10.82
N ILE A 168 6.88 13.86 -11.89
CA ILE A 168 8.06 13.00 -11.82
C ILE A 168 9.26 13.77 -11.24
N LEU A 169 9.50 15.03 -11.67
CA LEU A 169 10.57 15.89 -11.15
C LEU A 169 10.32 16.31 -9.71
N VAL A 170 9.06 16.59 -9.35
CA VAL A 170 8.68 16.85 -7.95
C VAL A 170 9.06 15.64 -7.08
N ASN A 171 8.81 14.44 -7.53
CA ASN A 171 9.24 13.24 -6.78
C ASN A 171 10.76 13.13 -6.65
N ALA A 172 11.51 13.36 -7.72
CA ALA A 172 12.97 13.40 -7.64
C ALA A 172 13.45 14.44 -6.59
N ALA A 173 12.84 15.62 -6.57
CA ALA A 173 13.14 16.65 -5.58
C ALA A 173 12.74 16.23 -4.15
N THR A 174 11.60 15.53 -3.97
CA THR A 174 11.20 15.02 -2.65
C THR A 174 12.16 13.97 -2.11
N PHE A 175 12.72 13.11 -2.95
CA PHE A 175 13.77 12.18 -2.55
C PHE A 175 15.06 12.90 -2.13
N LEU A 176 15.49 13.94 -2.84
CA LEU A 176 16.64 14.75 -2.42
C LEU A 176 16.36 15.46 -1.09
N GLY A 177 15.14 15.98 -0.90
CA GLY A 177 14.70 16.55 0.37
C GLY A 177 14.68 15.52 1.50
N SER A 178 14.21 14.29 1.22
CA SER A 178 14.26 13.17 2.15
C SER A 178 15.68 12.81 2.54
N ALA A 179 16.59 12.68 1.58
CA ALA A 179 18.01 12.45 1.82
C ALA A 179 18.62 13.54 2.72
N ALA A 180 18.34 14.82 2.42
CA ALA A 180 18.82 15.96 3.22
C ALA A 180 18.26 15.95 4.65
N LEU A 181 16.99 15.57 4.86
CA LEU A 181 16.40 15.43 6.20
C LEU A 181 17.01 14.24 6.95
N THR A 182 17.26 13.12 6.26
CA THR A 182 17.86 11.91 6.83
C THR A 182 19.31 12.16 7.29
N THR A 183 20.02 13.15 6.76
CA THR A 183 21.36 13.55 7.29
C THR A 183 21.32 14.00 8.75
N ARG A 184 20.16 14.45 9.24
CA ARG A 184 19.97 14.89 10.64
C ARG A 184 19.72 13.74 11.61
N VAL A 185 19.56 12.52 11.09
CA VAL A 185 19.38 11.31 11.89
C VAL A 185 20.75 10.74 12.22
N PRO A 186 21.01 10.22 13.44
CA PRO A 186 22.31 9.67 13.80
C PRO A 186 22.63 8.42 12.96
N ALA A 187 23.92 8.20 12.71
CA ALA A 187 24.39 6.94 12.14
C ALA A 187 24.06 5.79 13.11
N THR A 188 23.44 4.76 12.60
CA THR A 188 22.97 3.64 13.43
C THR A 188 23.28 2.34 12.71
N ARG A 189 24.06 1.48 13.37
CA ARG A 189 24.30 0.13 12.90
C ARG A 189 23.29 -0.82 13.52
N PRO A 190 22.78 -1.79 12.72
CA PRO A 190 21.94 -2.86 13.28
C PRO A 190 22.70 -3.62 14.36
N PRO A 191 22.01 -4.19 15.38
CA PRO A 191 22.64 -5.08 16.35
C PRO A 191 23.29 -6.27 15.63
N VAL A 192 24.58 -6.49 15.90
CA VAL A 192 25.31 -7.64 15.35
C VAL A 192 24.82 -8.89 16.08
N GLY A 193 24.35 -9.92 15.33
CA GLY A 193 24.17 -11.25 15.90
C GLY A 193 22.78 -11.88 15.87
N THR A 194 21.84 -11.42 15.07
CA THR A 194 20.63 -12.21 14.79
C THR A 194 20.96 -13.26 13.71
N GLU A 195 21.10 -14.53 14.12
CA GLU A 195 21.12 -15.63 13.16
C GLU A 195 19.82 -15.59 12.36
N HIS A 196 19.93 -15.25 11.08
CA HIS A 196 18.77 -15.22 10.19
C HIS A 196 18.48 -16.65 9.74
N GLU A 197 17.31 -17.15 10.12
CA GLU A 197 16.78 -18.39 9.56
C GLU A 197 16.76 -18.29 8.02
N PRO A 198 17.19 -19.33 7.27
CA PRO A 198 17.12 -19.31 5.82
C PRO A 198 15.72 -18.95 5.35
N LEU A 199 15.63 -17.98 4.43
CA LEU A 199 14.34 -17.42 3.96
C LEU A 199 13.32 -18.49 3.56
N LEU A 200 13.76 -19.50 2.79
CA LEU A 200 12.89 -20.59 2.35
C LEU A 200 12.31 -21.38 3.53
N GLN A 201 13.08 -21.53 4.60
CA GLN A 201 12.64 -22.21 5.81
C GLN A 201 11.61 -21.33 6.56
N ALA A 202 11.85 -20.02 6.70
CA ALA A 202 10.93 -19.08 7.31
C ALA A 202 9.59 -19.04 6.56
N VAL A 203 9.61 -18.97 5.22
CA VAL A 203 8.44 -19.03 4.36
C VAL A 203 7.68 -20.35 4.53
N ARG A 204 8.39 -21.49 4.52
CA ARG A 204 7.78 -22.82 4.70
C ARG A 204 7.14 -22.98 6.09
N THR A 205 7.78 -22.45 7.12
CA THR A 205 7.28 -22.49 8.49
C THR A 205 6.02 -21.63 8.62
N GLY A 206 6.04 -20.40 8.08
CA GLY A 206 4.86 -19.53 8.02
C GLY A 206 3.68 -20.16 7.26
N ALA A 207 3.96 -20.72 6.08
CA ALA A 207 2.96 -21.44 5.30
C ALA A 207 2.33 -22.60 6.08
N ARG A 208 3.15 -23.46 6.70
CA ARG A 208 2.65 -24.60 7.47
C ARG A 208 1.74 -24.15 8.62
N PHE A 209 2.11 -23.07 9.30
CA PHE A 209 1.31 -22.51 10.38
C PHE A 209 -0.05 -21.99 9.88
N ILE A 210 -0.06 -21.23 8.77
CA ILE A 210 -1.27 -20.72 8.13
C ILE A 210 -2.21 -21.86 7.73
N TRP A 211 -1.66 -22.92 7.10
CA TRP A 211 -2.48 -24.07 6.65
C TRP A 211 -3.06 -24.88 7.82
N GLY A 212 -2.40 -24.89 8.97
CA GLY A 212 -2.88 -25.52 10.20
C GLY A 212 -4.02 -24.78 10.91
N ASN A 213 -4.21 -23.48 10.61
CA ASN A 213 -5.26 -22.64 11.21
C ASN A 213 -6.31 -22.25 10.16
N SER A 214 -7.56 -22.66 10.36
CA SER A 214 -8.64 -22.45 9.39
C SER A 214 -8.94 -20.97 9.14
N ILE A 215 -8.84 -20.12 10.17
CA ILE A 215 -9.11 -18.67 10.06
C ILE A 215 -7.99 -18.01 9.28
N LEU A 216 -6.73 -18.25 9.65
CA LEU A 216 -5.57 -17.68 8.96
C LEU A 216 -5.50 -18.12 7.50
N ARG A 217 -5.78 -19.40 7.24
CA ARG A 217 -5.86 -19.92 5.87
C ARG A 217 -6.93 -19.20 5.08
N THR A 218 -8.12 -19.03 5.64
CA THR A 218 -9.23 -18.34 4.96
C THR A 218 -8.87 -16.88 4.69
N VAL A 219 -8.30 -16.16 5.66
CA VAL A 219 -7.87 -14.75 5.47
C VAL A 219 -6.77 -14.66 4.41
N THR A 220 -5.73 -15.48 4.49
CA THR A 220 -4.61 -15.42 3.53
C THR A 220 -5.05 -15.75 2.10
N VAL A 221 -5.86 -16.82 1.94
CA VAL A 221 -6.38 -17.21 0.62
C VAL A 221 -7.36 -16.17 0.08
N SER A 222 -8.24 -15.63 0.93
CA SER A 222 -9.17 -14.59 0.49
C SER A 222 -8.46 -13.28 0.13
N LEU A 223 -7.46 -12.85 0.88
CA LEU A 223 -6.64 -11.68 0.54
C LEU A 223 -5.97 -11.85 -0.84
N PHE A 224 -5.36 -13.02 -1.08
CA PHE A 224 -4.80 -13.34 -2.38
C PHE A 224 -5.84 -13.27 -3.50
N LEU A 225 -6.99 -13.94 -3.33
CA LEU A 225 -8.04 -13.99 -4.34
C LEU A 225 -8.72 -12.64 -4.55
N LEU A 226 -9.04 -11.91 -3.46
CA LEU A 226 -9.65 -10.57 -3.55
C LEU A 226 -8.74 -9.62 -4.30
N LEU A 227 -7.44 -9.59 -3.97
CA LEU A 227 -6.49 -8.75 -4.70
C LEU A 227 -6.29 -9.21 -6.14
N SER A 228 -6.38 -10.52 -6.41
CA SER A 228 -6.33 -11.04 -7.78
C SER A 228 -7.51 -10.60 -8.66
N PHE A 229 -8.64 -10.25 -8.06
CA PHE A 229 -9.79 -9.70 -8.78
C PHE A 229 -9.90 -8.18 -8.64
N LEU A 230 -9.96 -7.65 -7.43
CA LEU A 230 -10.31 -6.24 -7.21
C LEU A 230 -9.20 -5.27 -7.64
N ALA A 231 -7.93 -5.68 -7.65
CA ALA A 231 -6.87 -4.79 -8.12
C ALA A 231 -6.82 -4.61 -9.67
N ILE A 232 -7.73 -5.24 -10.42
CA ILE A 232 -8.02 -4.91 -11.82
C ILE A 232 -8.38 -3.42 -11.95
N ASP A 233 -9.02 -2.85 -10.93
CA ASP A 233 -9.43 -1.45 -10.87
C ASP A 233 -8.23 -0.49 -10.98
N ASN A 234 -7.05 -0.84 -10.49
CA ASN A 234 -5.83 -0.03 -10.62
C ASN A 234 -5.46 0.27 -12.08
N VAL A 235 -5.79 -0.65 -13.00
CA VAL A 235 -5.60 -0.44 -14.45
C VAL A 235 -6.84 0.20 -15.06
N ALA A 236 -8.03 -0.31 -14.74
CA ALA A 236 -9.27 0.08 -15.39
C ALA A 236 -9.70 1.52 -15.04
N MET A 237 -9.33 2.04 -13.85
CA MET A 237 -9.76 3.33 -13.36
C MET A 237 -9.33 4.49 -14.25
N VAL A 238 -8.09 4.51 -14.72
CA VAL A 238 -7.61 5.60 -15.57
C VAL A 238 -8.37 5.65 -16.89
N PHE A 239 -8.71 4.50 -17.47
CA PHE A 239 -9.51 4.41 -18.69
C PHE A 239 -10.98 4.74 -18.44
N LEU A 240 -11.54 4.31 -17.31
CA LEU A 240 -12.91 4.67 -16.92
C LEU A 240 -13.07 6.18 -16.78
N VAL A 241 -12.16 6.83 -16.06
CA VAL A 241 -12.22 8.28 -15.85
C VAL A 241 -11.91 9.07 -17.10
N ARG A 242 -10.83 8.72 -17.82
CA ARG A 242 -10.30 9.51 -18.93
C ARG A 242 -11.05 9.29 -20.23
N GLU A 243 -11.36 8.06 -20.57
CA GLU A 243 -11.93 7.69 -21.86
C GLU A 243 -13.45 7.48 -21.79
N THR A 244 -13.93 6.77 -20.76
CA THR A 244 -15.35 6.45 -20.66
C THR A 244 -16.19 7.62 -20.14
N LEU A 245 -15.68 8.33 -19.10
CA LEU A 245 -16.40 9.44 -18.47
C LEU A 245 -15.91 10.82 -18.92
N GLY A 246 -14.92 10.91 -19.81
CA GLY A 246 -14.41 12.17 -20.37
C GLY A 246 -13.75 13.09 -19.35
N GLY A 247 -13.23 12.54 -18.25
CA GLY A 247 -12.61 13.30 -17.18
C GLY A 247 -11.21 13.82 -17.55
N SER A 248 -10.79 14.89 -16.87
CA SER A 248 -9.43 15.43 -16.99
C SER A 248 -8.42 14.60 -16.17
N ALA A 249 -7.12 14.85 -16.34
CA ALA A 249 -6.06 14.27 -15.52
C ALA A 249 -6.23 14.65 -14.05
N PHE A 250 -6.66 15.88 -13.76
CA PHE A 250 -7.01 16.32 -12.41
C PHE A 250 -8.19 15.51 -11.83
N ALA A 251 -9.23 15.24 -12.64
CA ALA A 251 -10.37 14.43 -12.20
C ALA A 251 -9.94 13.02 -11.80
N TYR A 252 -9.01 12.39 -12.56
CA TYR A 252 -8.44 11.10 -12.19
C TYR A 252 -7.73 11.17 -10.83
N GLY A 253 -6.83 12.15 -10.65
CA GLY A 253 -6.12 12.34 -9.37
C GLY A 253 -7.08 12.62 -8.21
N LEU A 254 -8.19 13.36 -8.46
CA LEU A 254 -9.22 13.63 -7.45
C LEU A 254 -9.98 12.36 -7.06
N ILE A 255 -10.37 11.52 -8.01
CA ILE A 255 -11.06 10.24 -7.75
C ILE A 255 -10.17 9.30 -6.91
N GLU A 256 -8.88 9.20 -7.24
CA GLU A 256 -7.90 8.43 -6.45
C GLU A 256 -7.71 9.01 -5.03
N ALA A 257 -7.67 10.33 -4.90
CA ALA A 257 -7.58 11.00 -3.60
C ALA A 257 -8.84 10.75 -2.74
N VAL A 258 -10.03 10.75 -3.35
CA VAL A 258 -11.30 10.41 -2.67
C VAL A 258 -11.28 8.97 -2.16
N PHE A 259 -10.75 8.03 -2.92
CA PHE A 259 -10.48 6.66 -2.44
C PHE A 259 -9.57 6.67 -1.22
N GLY A 260 -8.45 7.40 -1.27
CA GLY A 260 -7.51 7.54 -0.15
C GLY A 260 -8.15 8.14 1.11
N VAL A 261 -8.98 9.17 0.96
CA VAL A 261 -9.74 9.76 2.07
C VAL A 261 -10.73 8.75 2.65
N GLY A 262 -11.42 8.00 1.79
CA GLY A 262 -12.28 6.88 2.21
C GLY A 262 -11.53 5.85 3.04
N MET A 263 -10.33 5.45 2.61
CA MET A 263 -9.48 4.48 3.31
C MET A 263 -9.13 4.97 4.73
N LEU A 264 -8.75 6.24 4.86
CA LEU A 264 -8.52 6.85 6.17
C LEU A 264 -9.79 6.86 7.03
N ALA A 265 -10.93 7.20 6.44
CA ALA A 265 -12.22 7.25 7.15
C ALA A 265 -12.64 5.87 7.66
N GLY A 266 -12.46 4.81 6.86
CA GLY A 266 -12.75 3.42 7.25
C GLY A 266 -11.87 2.94 8.41
N SER A 267 -10.57 3.17 8.33
CA SER A 267 -9.64 2.87 9.42
C SER A 267 -9.98 3.65 10.70
N PHE A 268 -10.29 4.93 10.58
CA PHE A 268 -10.63 5.80 11.71
C PHE A 268 -11.98 5.44 12.37
N TRP A 269 -12.93 4.92 11.57
CA TRP A 269 -14.22 4.46 12.08
C TRP A 269 -14.05 3.31 13.07
N ILE A 270 -13.13 2.36 12.80
CA ILE A 270 -12.79 1.28 13.73
C ILE A 270 -12.11 1.84 14.98
N LEU A 271 -11.11 2.71 14.82
CA LEU A 271 -10.31 3.27 15.93
C LEU A 271 -11.17 4.08 16.93
N ARG A 272 -12.29 4.69 16.49
CA ARG A 272 -13.23 5.40 17.36
C ARG A 272 -14.17 4.46 18.14
N GLY A 273 -13.90 3.18 18.19
CA GLY A 273 -14.69 2.20 18.93
C GLY A 273 -16.07 1.92 18.32
N ARG A 274 -16.41 2.53 17.18
CA ARG A 274 -17.69 2.28 16.49
C ARG A 274 -17.76 0.89 15.85
N GLY A 275 -16.59 0.25 15.61
CA GLY A 275 -16.45 -1.17 15.30
C GLY A 275 -16.20 -2.05 16.53
N GLY A 276 -16.06 -1.46 17.73
CA GLY A 276 -15.55 -2.12 18.94
C GLY A 276 -16.43 -3.19 19.60
N GLY A 277 -17.61 -3.46 19.05
CA GLY A 277 -18.43 -4.61 19.46
C GLY A 277 -18.43 -5.76 18.43
N TRP A 278 -17.73 -5.57 17.31
CA TRP A 278 -17.70 -6.56 16.22
C TRP A 278 -16.40 -7.36 16.27
N ALA A 279 -16.50 -8.67 16.08
CA ALA A 279 -15.31 -9.50 15.89
C ALA A 279 -14.58 -9.07 14.60
N ALA A 280 -13.24 -9.11 14.62
CA ALA A 280 -12.41 -8.73 13.48
C ALA A 280 -12.79 -9.49 12.19
N SER A 281 -13.24 -10.75 12.32
CA SER A 281 -13.75 -11.57 11.22
C SER A 281 -15.00 -10.98 10.54
N ARG A 282 -15.92 -10.37 11.30
CA ARG A 282 -17.11 -9.71 10.74
C ARG A 282 -16.77 -8.39 10.06
N LEU A 283 -15.82 -7.63 10.63
CA LEU A 283 -15.29 -6.42 10.01
C LEU A 283 -14.58 -6.74 8.68
N TYR A 284 -13.82 -7.83 8.66
CA TYR A 284 -13.18 -8.32 7.45
C TYR A 284 -14.21 -8.70 6.38
N LEU A 285 -15.28 -9.43 6.73
CA LEU A 285 -16.35 -9.77 5.80
C LEU A 285 -17.09 -8.52 5.29
N LEU A 286 -17.36 -7.55 6.16
CA LEU A 286 -17.95 -6.27 5.77
C LEU A 286 -17.06 -5.54 4.76
N SER A 287 -15.76 -5.48 5.00
CA SER A 287 -14.81 -4.81 4.10
C SER A 287 -14.78 -5.45 2.71
N CYS A 288 -14.73 -6.78 2.64
CA CYS A 288 -14.78 -7.53 1.38
C CYS A 288 -16.08 -7.24 0.62
N SER A 289 -17.21 -7.16 1.34
CA SER A 289 -18.52 -6.84 0.75
C SER A 289 -18.56 -5.41 0.22
N LEU A 290 -18.09 -4.43 1.00
CA LEU A 290 -18.04 -3.01 0.60
C LEU A 290 -17.19 -2.82 -0.66
N SER A 291 -15.98 -3.39 -0.69
CA SER A 291 -15.07 -3.26 -1.82
C SER A 291 -15.65 -3.92 -3.09
N SER A 292 -16.25 -5.10 -2.97
CA SER A 292 -16.85 -5.80 -4.10
C SER A 292 -18.08 -5.06 -4.64
N VAL A 293 -18.98 -4.56 -3.77
CA VAL A 293 -20.16 -3.79 -4.17
C VAL A 293 -19.76 -2.44 -4.77
N ALA A 294 -18.76 -1.78 -4.18
CA ALA A 294 -18.23 -0.54 -4.73
C ALA A 294 -17.61 -0.74 -6.13
N SER A 295 -16.97 -1.87 -6.39
CA SER A 295 -16.47 -2.20 -7.73
C SER A 295 -17.62 -2.36 -8.75
N VAL A 296 -18.78 -2.97 -8.36
CA VAL A 296 -19.99 -2.93 -9.19
C VAL A 296 -20.42 -1.47 -9.46
N GLY A 297 -20.50 -0.67 -8.39
CA GLY A 297 -20.87 0.75 -8.48
C GLY A 297 -19.96 1.53 -9.41
N SER A 298 -18.65 1.28 -9.40
CA SER A 298 -17.68 1.91 -10.29
C SER A 298 -17.92 1.55 -11.76
N GLY A 299 -18.13 0.27 -12.06
CA GLY A 299 -18.43 -0.20 -13.42
C GLY A 299 -19.74 0.36 -13.98
N LEU A 300 -20.74 0.61 -13.11
CA LEU A 300 -22.05 1.15 -13.50
C LEU A 300 -22.14 2.68 -13.40
N SER A 301 -21.12 3.37 -12.90
CA SER A 301 -21.16 4.83 -12.71
C SER A 301 -21.37 5.57 -14.04
N PRO A 302 -22.43 6.41 -14.14
CA PRO A 302 -22.71 7.17 -15.36
C PRO A 302 -21.91 8.47 -15.46
N SER A 303 -21.33 8.94 -14.36
CA SER A 303 -20.61 10.22 -14.29
C SER A 303 -19.56 10.22 -13.18
N LEU A 304 -18.63 11.16 -13.24
CA LEU A 304 -17.63 11.39 -12.19
C LEU A 304 -18.26 11.73 -10.83
N GLY A 305 -19.39 12.45 -10.83
CA GLY A 305 -20.12 12.81 -9.62
C GLY A 305 -20.70 11.60 -8.86
N VAL A 306 -21.06 10.51 -9.59
CA VAL A 306 -21.50 9.24 -9.00
C VAL A 306 -20.29 8.37 -8.64
N LEU A 307 -19.24 8.38 -9.47
CA LEU A 307 -18.04 7.59 -9.22
C LEU A 307 -17.32 8.02 -7.92
N ALA A 308 -17.27 9.34 -7.62
CA ALA A 308 -16.55 9.84 -6.45
C ALA A 308 -17.06 9.25 -5.12
N PRO A 309 -18.36 9.31 -4.76
CA PRO A 309 -18.85 8.69 -3.53
C PRO A 309 -18.69 7.16 -3.53
N VAL A 310 -18.79 6.50 -4.69
CA VAL A 310 -18.52 5.06 -4.80
C VAL A 310 -17.06 4.76 -4.45
N GLN A 311 -16.12 5.56 -4.91
CA GLN A 311 -14.70 5.40 -4.57
C GLN A 311 -14.41 5.69 -3.09
N ALA A 312 -15.15 6.63 -2.46
CA ALA A 312 -15.05 6.81 -1.01
C ALA A 312 -15.50 5.56 -0.23
N VAL A 313 -16.54 4.88 -0.70
CA VAL A 313 -17.00 3.60 -0.11
C VAL A 313 -15.98 2.49 -0.36
N ALA A 314 -15.43 2.37 -1.58
CA ALA A 314 -14.37 1.41 -1.90
C ALA A 314 -13.14 1.60 -1.00
N GLY A 315 -12.68 2.84 -0.87
CA GLY A 315 -11.59 3.19 0.03
C GLY A 315 -11.90 2.84 1.49
N SER A 316 -13.11 3.15 1.96
CA SER A 316 -13.51 2.81 3.33
C SER A 316 -13.48 1.30 3.57
N GLY A 317 -13.94 0.50 2.60
CA GLY A 317 -13.80 -0.95 2.62
C GLY A 317 -12.33 -1.39 2.75
N ASN A 318 -11.45 -0.83 1.93
CA ASN A 318 -10.02 -1.14 1.97
C ASN A 318 -9.36 -0.75 3.32
N GLY A 319 -9.71 0.42 3.87
CA GLY A 319 -9.22 0.83 5.20
C GLY A 319 -9.67 -0.09 6.33
N ILE A 320 -10.92 -0.57 6.29
CA ILE A 320 -11.44 -1.56 7.24
C ILE A 320 -10.73 -2.91 7.05
N GLU A 321 -10.49 -3.33 5.81
CA GLU A 321 -9.81 -4.60 5.47
C GLU A 321 -8.42 -4.67 6.08
N ILE A 322 -7.61 -3.63 5.91
CA ILE A 322 -6.25 -3.56 6.45
C ILE A 322 -6.28 -3.77 7.97
N VAL A 323 -7.10 -3.01 8.68
CA VAL A 323 -7.17 -3.10 10.14
C VAL A 323 -7.70 -4.46 10.60
N ALA A 324 -8.75 -4.98 9.96
CA ALA A 324 -9.37 -6.24 10.33
C ALA A 324 -8.46 -7.44 10.07
N SER A 325 -7.81 -7.49 8.90
CA SER A 325 -6.89 -8.58 8.55
C SER A 325 -5.65 -8.60 9.46
N GLU A 326 -5.07 -7.44 9.76
CA GLU A 326 -3.95 -7.33 10.70
C GLU A 326 -4.36 -7.77 12.11
N THR A 327 -5.55 -7.36 12.58
CA THR A 327 -6.08 -7.76 13.88
C THR A 327 -6.25 -9.28 13.94
N ILE A 328 -6.86 -9.91 12.93
CA ILE A 328 -7.02 -11.37 12.88
C ILE A 328 -5.66 -12.07 12.95
N ILE A 329 -4.68 -11.60 12.19
CA ILE A 329 -3.33 -12.19 12.21
C ILE A 329 -2.72 -12.06 13.61
N GLN A 330 -2.80 -10.89 14.23
CA GLN A 330 -2.24 -10.65 15.57
C GLN A 330 -2.92 -11.48 16.66
N GLU A 331 -4.25 -11.69 16.56
CA GLU A 331 -5.01 -12.52 17.52
C GLU A 331 -4.71 -14.03 17.38
N GLN A 332 -4.38 -14.50 16.17
CA GLN A 332 -4.24 -15.93 15.89
C GLN A 332 -2.80 -16.42 15.87
N VAL A 333 -1.81 -15.53 15.85
CA VAL A 333 -0.40 -15.88 15.65
C VAL A 333 0.43 -15.58 16.90
N PRO A 334 1.15 -16.57 17.47
CA PRO A 334 2.10 -16.33 18.56
C PRO A 334 3.19 -15.32 18.14
N HIS A 335 3.65 -14.49 19.09
CA HIS A 335 4.61 -13.41 18.84
C HIS A 335 5.85 -13.84 18.04
N GLY A 336 6.42 -15.04 18.35
CA GLY A 336 7.60 -15.56 17.64
C GLY A 336 7.37 -16.00 16.19
N MET A 337 6.12 -16.06 15.74
CA MET A 337 5.73 -16.48 14.37
C MET A 337 5.18 -15.36 13.52
N ILE A 338 4.88 -14.20 14.10
CA ILE A 338 4.21 -13.07 13.44
C ILE A 338 4.94 -12.68 12.15
N GLY A 339 6.26 -12.47 12.20
CA GLY A 339 7.04 -12.06 11.02
C GLY A 339 7.00 -13.07 9.87
N ARG A 340 6.98 -14.39 10.18
CA ARG A 340 6.89 -15.45 9.16
C ARG A 340 5.53 -15.50 8.48
N VAL A 341 4.46 -15.33 9.26
CA VAL A 341 3.07 -15.28 8.75
C VAL A 341 2.85 -14.04 7.91
N TYR A 342 3.27 -12.86 8.40
CA TYR A 342 3.20 -11.61 7.61
C TYR A 342 4.01 -11.69 6.32
N GLY A 343 5.22 -12.25 6.37
CA GLY A 343 6.06 -12.43 5.18
C GLY A 343 5.39 -13.29 4.11
N PHE A 344 4.79 -14.42 4.51
CA PHE A 344 4.04 -15.27 3.59
C PHE A 344 2.80 -14.57 3.02
N THR A 345 1.99 -13.96 3.90
CA THR A 345 0.76 -13.27 3.48
C THR A 345 1.07 -12.10 2.55
N SER A 346 2.09 -11.30 2.85
CA SER A 346 2.54 -10.19 2.00
C SER A 346 3.02 -10.66 0.62
N SER A 347 3.74 -11.78 0.57
CA SER A 347 4.16 -12.37 -0.72
C SER A 347 2.96 -12.85 -1.53
N ALA A 348 2.00 -13.51 -0.89
CA ALA A 348 0.78 -13.96 -1.55
C ALA A 348 -0.05 -12.78 -2.08
N THR A 349 -0.24 -11.73 -1.29
CA THR A 349 -0.97 -10.52 -1.71
C THR A 349 -0.27 -9.78 -2.84
N SER A 350 1.07 -9.69 -2.82
CA SER A 350 1.85 -9.08 -3.91
C SER A 350 1.72 -9.86 -5.22
N LEU A 351 1.70 -11.19 -5.15
CA LEU A 351 1.44 -12.03 -6.33
C LEU A 351 0.03 -11.82 -6.87
N GLY A 352 -0.99 -11.81 -5.98
CA GLY A 352 -2.38 -11.54 -6.36
C GLY A 352 -2.51 -10.19 -7.06
N LEU A 353 -1.89 -9.15 -6.51
CA LEU A 353 -1.85 -7.81 -7.09
C LEU A 353 -1.21 -7.80 -8.49
N GLY A 354 -0.07 -8.46 -8.65
CA GLY A 354 0.61 -8.56 -9.95
C GLY A 354 -0.22 -9.30 -11.02
N ILE A 355 -0.84 -10.43 -10.63
CA ILE A 355 -1.76 -11.18 -11.51
C ILE A 355 -2.95 -10.32 -11.92
N SER A 356 -3.56 -9.62 -10.95
CA SER A 356 -4.70 -8.75 -11.18
C SER A 356 -4.38 -7.60 -12.15
N GLN A 357 -3.25 -6.94 -11.96
CA GLN A 357 -2.82 -5.86 -12.83
C GLN A 357 -2.55 -6.35 -14.25
N ALA A 358 -1.86 -7.49 -14.40
CA ALA A 358 -1.63 -8.09 -15.71
C ALA A 358 -2.94 -8.51 -16.40
N ALA A 359 -3.83 -9.18 -15.68
CA ALA A 359 -5.15 -9.56 -16.19
C ALA A 359 -6.01 -8.32 -16.50
N GLY A 360 -5.97 -7.30 -15.66
CA GLY A 360 -6.68 -6.04 -15.82
C GLY A 360 -6.32 -5.33 -17.12
N GLY A 361 -5.04 -5.30 -17.48
CA GLY A 361 -4.59 -4.76 -18.76
C GLY A 361 -5.23 -5.46 -19.97
N VAL A 362 -5.17 -6.79 -19.97
CA VAL A 362 -5.76 -7.60 -21.04
C VAL A 362 -7.29 -7.44 -21.09
N LEU A 363 -7.94 -7.42 -19.92
CA LEU A 363 -9.40 -7.27 -19.85
C LEU A 363 -9.86 -5.90 -20.37
N VAL A 364 -9.17 -4.82 -20.01
CA VAL A 364 -9.48 -3.47 -20.50
C VAL A 364 -9.34 -3.41 -22.03
N ASP A 365 -8.25 -3.96 -22.58
CA ASP A 365 -8.00 -3.96 -24.02
C ASP A 365 -8.98 -4.84 -24.80
N ALA A 366 -9.34 -6.01 -24.23
CA ALA A 366 -10.22 -6.97 -24.90
C ALA A 366 -11.72 -6.64 -24.78
N THR A 367 -12.11 -5.83 -23.78
CA THR A 367 -13.53 -5.58 -23.49
C THR A 367 -13.84 -4.10 -23.33
N SER A 368 -13.83 -3.61 -22.10
CA SER A 368 -13.98 -2.19 -21.74
C SER A 368 -13.60 -1.98 -20.27
N PRO A 369 -13.30 -0.74 -19.85
CA PRO A 369 -13.07 -0.44 -18.43
C PRO A 369 -14.25 -0.84 -17.54
N ARG A 370 -15.49 -0.63 -17.99
CA ARG A 370 -16.71 -1.03 -17.26
C ARG A 370 -16.82 -2.53 -17.07
N ALA A 371 -16.58 -3.30 -18.15
CA ALA A 371 -16.60 -4.76 -18.08
C ALA A 371 -15.50 -5.30 -17.14
N ALA A 372 -14.31 -4.71 -17.17
CA ALA A 372 -13.22 -5.07 -16.27
C ALA A 372 -13.61 -4.88 -14.80
N PHE A 373 -14.25 -3.76 -14.43
CA PHE A 373 -14.80 -3.54 -13.09
C PHE A 373 -15.87 -4.56 -12.70
N LEU A 374 -16.79 -4.89 -13.60
CA LEU A 374 -17.85 -5.86 -13.31
C LEU A 374 -17.31 -7.29 -13.15
N ILE A 375 -16.31 -7.68 -13.94
CA ILE A 375 -15.62 -8.96 -13.79
C ILE A 375 -14.87 -9.01 -12.46
N ALA A 376 -14.16 -7.93 -12.10
CA ALA A 376 -13.48 -7.80 -10.81
C ALA A 376 -14.48 -7.94 -9.64
N ALA A 377 -15.60 -7.22 -9.73
CA ALA A 377 -16.67 -7.27 -8.75
C ALA A 377 -17.30 -8.66 -8.59
N ALA A 378 -17.57 -9.35 -9.70
CA ALA A 378 -18.09 -10.71 -9.68
C ALA A 378 -17.14 -11.67 -8.97
N GLY A 379 -15.84 -11.60 -9.28
CA GLY A 379 -14.81 -12.38 -8.60
C GLY A 379 -14.73 -12.05 -7.10
N GLY A 380 -14.72 -10.76 -6.74
CA GLY A 380 -14.72 -10.30 -5.35
C GLY A 380 -15.94 -10.78 -4.57
N LEU A 381 -17.14 -10.69 -5.15
CA LEU A 381 -18.39 -11.17 -4.54
C LEU A 381 -18.36 -12.69 -4.34
N LEU A 382 -17.89 -13.46 -5.32
CA LEU A 382 -17.75 -14.92 -5.20
C LEU A 382 -16.81 -15.29 -4.06
N VAL A 383 -15.67 -14.63 -3.95
CA VAL A 383 -14.73 -14.85 -2.84
C VAL A 383 -15.38 -14.48 -1.51
N THR A 384 -16.05 -13.34 -1.44
CA THR A 384 -16.75 -12.87 -0.22
C THR A 384 -17.81 -13.86 0.24
N LEU A 385 -18.62 -14.37 -0.68
CA LEU A 385 -19.64 -15.39 -0.38
C LEU A 385 -19.01 -16.72 0.07
N ALA A 386 -17.89 -17.12 -0.54
CA ALA A 386 -17.20 -18.36 -0.18
C ALA A 386 -16.62 -18.33 1.23
N ILE A 387 -16.13 -17.17 1.69
CA ILE A 387 -15.54 -17.03 3.03
C ILE A 387 -16.57 -16.73 4.12
N ALA A 388 -17.76 -16.25 3.76
CA ALA A 388 -18.78 -15.80 4.70
C ALA A 388 -19.12 -16.86 5.78
N PRO A 389 -19.30 -18.17 5.46
CA PRO A 389 -19.61 -19.18 6.48
C PRO A 389 -18.50 -19.30 7.54
N THR A 390 -17.24 -19.22 7.13
CA THR A 390 -16.10 -19.32 8.04
C THR A 390 -15.97 -18.07 8.90
N MET A 391 -16.10 -16.88 8.32
CA MET A 391 -15.94 -15.60 9.02
C MET A 391 -17.09 -15.33 10.00
N LEU A 392 -18.31 -15.75 9.68
CA LEU A 392 -19.47 -15.58 10.56
C LEU A 392 -19.47 -16.57 11.75
N ARG A 393 -18.84 -17.74 11.60
CA ARG A 393 -18.70 -18.75 12.65
C ARG A 393 -17.45 -18.57 13.50
N ALA A 394 -16.54 -17.66 13.11
CA ALA A 394 -15.32 -17.40 13.87
C ALA A 394 -15.70 -16.96 15.31
N PRO A 395 -15.11 -17.57 16.36
CA PRO A 395 -15.40 -17.20 17.74
C PRO A 395 -15.04 -15.73 17.97
N ALA A 396 -15.87 -15.04 18.77
CA ALA A 396 -15.52 -13.71 19.24
C ALA A 396 -14.23 -13.82 20.11
N PRO A 397 -13.32 -12.84 20.04
CA PRO A 397 -12.16 -12.84 20.93
C PRO A 397 -12.60 -12.93 22.38
N PRO A 398 -11.86 -13.64 23.24
CA PRO A 398 -12.16 -13.67 24.67
C PRO A 398 -12.18 -12.23 25.18
N LYS A 399 -13.28 -11.85 25.85
CA LYS A 399 -13.34 -10.54 26.52
C LYS A 399 -12.14 -10.46 27.45
N VAL A 400 -11.29 -9.46 27.23
CA VAL A 400 -10.22 -9.13 28.17
C VAL A 400 -10.92 -8.91 29.51
N ALA A 401 -10.65 -9.76 30.48
CA ALA A 401 -11.17 -9.58 31.85
C ALA A 401 -10.71 -8.18 32.30
N GLU A 402 -11.64 -7.31 32.65
CA GLU A 402 -11.33 -6.07 33.31
C GLU A 402 -10.42 -6.41 34.49
N PRO A 403 -9.28 -5.71 34.68
CA PRO A 403 -8.48 -5.89 35.87
C PRO A 403 -9.41 -5.66 37.06
N ALA A 404 -9.52 -6.66 37.92
CA ALA A 404 -10.26 -6.54 39.17
C ALA A 404 -9.72 -5.31 39.91
N GLU A 405 -10.58 -4.30 40.04
CA GLU A 405 -10.29 -3.15 40.87
C GLU A 405 -10.06 -3.70 42.30
N GLY A 406 -8.79 -3.74 42.75
CA GLY A 406 -8.35 -4.03 44.10
C GLY A 406 -7.87 -2.77 44.79
#